data_e8380abb2a49f1fc6054adef957df234
#
_entry.id   e8380abb2a49f1fc6054adef957df234
#
_cell.length_a   1.000
_cell.length_b   1.000
_cell.length_c   1.000
_cell.angle_alpha   90.00
_cell.angle_beta   90.00
_cell.angle_gamma   90.00
#
_symmetry.space_group_name_H-M   'P 1'
#
loop_
_entity.id
_entity.type
_entity.pdbx_description
1 polymer ?
#
loop_
_entity_poly.entity_id
_entity_poly.type
_entity_poly.pdbx_seq_one_letter_code
_entity_poly.pdbx_strand_id
1 'polypeptide(L)'
;MAVLGARLAVSPASRRFGPVEQTFWLLRLGFTAAPILFGLDKFTNLLVDWSAYLAPWLDRRIPGSADEFMMVVGVAEIAAGLLVAIKPSIGGLVVAGWLAGIITNLLTIPGYYDIALRDVGLLLAALSLARLASHVERWQEGE
;
A
#
# COMPACT_ATOMS: atom_id res chain seq x y z
N MET A 1 -39.47 8.49 -45.03
CA MET A 1 -38.40 7.49 -44.78
C MET A 1 -37.97 7.63 -43.33
N ALA A 2 -38.46 6.75 -42.47
CA ALA A 2 -38.05 6.76 -41.09
C ALA A 2 -36.81 5.87 -40.96
N VAL A 3 -35.66 6.50 -40.66
CA VAL A 3 -34.46 5.76 -40.25
C VAL A 3 -34.63 5.46 -38.77
N LEU A 4 -35.01 4.22 -38.49
CA LEU A 4 -35.14 3.67 -37.18
C LEU A 4 -33.73 3.59 -36.55
N GLY A 5 -33.37 4.56 -35.72
CA GLY A 5 -32.20 4.48 -34.86
C GLY A 5 -32.40 3.38 -33.81
N ALA A 6 -31.96 2.20 -34.15
CA ALA A 6 -31.83 1.13 -33.13
C ALA A 6 -30.80 1.61 -32.10
N ARG A 7 -31.25 2.25 -31.02
CA ARG A 7 -30.47 2.35 -29.82
C ARG A 7 -30.29 0.90 -29.31
N LEU A 8 -29.12 0.36 -29.54
CA LEU A 8 -28.71 -0.85 -28.87
C LEU A 8 -28.74 -0.52 -27.38
N ALA A 9 -29.82 -0.97 -26.75
CA ALA A 9 -29.91 -0.95 -25.29
C ALA A 9 -28.79 -1.88 -24.78
N VAL A 10 -27.72 -1.31 -24.34
CA VAL A 10 -26.67 -2.03 -23.60
C VAL A 10 -27.35 -2.56 -22.34
N SER A 11 -27.58 -3.86 -22.32
CA SER A 11 -28.24 -4.53 -21.20
C SER A 11 -27.45 -4.25 -19.93
N PRO A 12 -28.09 -3.83 -18.81
CA PRO A 12 -27.41 -3.57 -17.55
C PRO A 12 -26.81 -4.81 -16.87
N ALA A 13 -27.02 -5.98 -17.45
CA ALA A 13 -26.64 -7.27 -16.84
C ALA A 13 -25.17 -7.71 -17.03
N SER A 14 -24.30 -6.89 -17.61
CA SER A 14 -22.89 -7.25 -17.80
C SER A 14 -21.91 -6.17 -17.32
N ARG A 15 -22.11 -5.60 -16.14
CA ARG A 15 -21.00 -4.97 -15.44
C ARG A 15 -20.04 -6.06 -14.93
N ARG A 16 -19.35 -6.70 -15.84
CA ARG A 16 -18.15 -7.46 -15.48
C ARG A 16 -17.15 -6.41 -15.01
N PHE A 17 -16.62 -6.61 -13.80
CA PHE A 17 -15.49 -5.83 -13.31
C PHE A 17 -14.44 -5.71 -14.42
N GLY A 18 -14.25 -4.51 -14.95
CA GLY A 18 -13.27 -4.26 -15.99
C GLY A 18 -11.85 -4.40 -15.46
N PRO A 19 -10.82 -4.48 -16.34
CA PRO A 19 -9.43 -4.62 -15.91
C PRO A 19 -8.97 -3.52 -14.93
N VAL A 20 -9.45 -2.30 -15.10
CA VAL A 20 -9.15 -1.16 -14.22
C VAL A 20 -9.68 -1.42 -12.81
N GLU A 21 -10.91 -1.89 -12.69
CA GLU A 21 -11.54 -2.17 -11.40
C GLU A 21 -10.90 -3.39 -10.72
N GLN A 22 -10.57 -4.42 -11.48
CA GLN A 22 -9.83 -5.58 -10.97
C GLN A 22 -8.46 -5.17 -10.44
N THR A 23 -7.72 -4.33 -11.17
CA THR A 23 -6.42 -3.82 -10.76
C THR A 23 -6.52 -2.98 -9.49
N PHE A 24 -7.53 -2.12 -9.41
CA PHE A 24 -7.82 -1.34 -8.21
C PHE A 24 -8.02 -2.23 -6.97
N TRP A 25 -8.86 -3.26 -7.08
CA TRP A 25 -9.13 -4.15 -5.97
C TRP A 25 -7.93 -5.02 -5.58
N LEU A 26 -7.15 -5.49 -6.55
CA LEU A 26 -5.91 -6.24 -6.28
C LEU A 26 -4.92 -5.38 -5.48
N LEU A 27 -4.68 -4.15 -5.91
CA LEU A 27 -3.79 -3.23 -5.21
C LEU A 27 -4.33 -2.86 -3.84
N ARG A 28 -5.63 -2.55 -3.73
CA ARG A 28 -6.26 -2.20 -2.45
C ARG A 28 -6.18 -3.34 -1.45
N LEU A 29 -6.50 -4.56 -1.85
CA LEU A 29 -6.39 -5.74 -0.98
C LEU A 29 -4.94 -6.01 -0.58
N GLY A 30 -3.99 -5.95 -1.51
CA GLY A 30 -2.58 -6.17 -1.25
C GLY A 30 -2.01 -5.15 -0.26
N PHE A 31 -2.24 -3.87 -0.49
CA PHE A 31 -1.77 -2.78 0.40
C PHE A 31 -2.59 -2.60 1.67
N THR A 32 -3.72 -3.26 1.81
CA THR A 32 -4.41 -3.41 3.09
C THR A 32 -3.81 -4.56 3.89
N ALA A 33 -3.73 -5.75 3.29
CA ALA A 33 -3.33 -6.97 3.98
C ALA A 33 -1.84 -6.98 4.37
N ALA A 34 -0.95 -6.61 3.45
CA ALA A 34 0.49 -6.71 3.68
C ALA A 34 0.99 -5.84 4.85
N PRO A 35 0.66 -4.54 4.95
CA PRO A 35 1.08 -3.73 6.09
C PRO A 35 0.49 -4.23 7.41
N ILE A 36 -0.74 -4.72 7.42
CA ILE A 36 -1.37 -5.27 8.63
C ILE A 36 -0.62 -6.53 9.08
N LEU A 37 -0.33 -7.45 8.15
CA LEU A 37 0.36 -8.70 8.48
C LEU A 37 1.81 -8.45 8.94
N PHE A 38 2.56 -7.59 8.24
CA PHE A 38 3.91 -7.23 8.64
C PHE A 38 3.93 -6.43 9.95
N GLY A 39 2.94 -5.56 10.16
CA GLY A 39 2.78 -4.84 11.41
C GLY A 39 2.51 -5.77 12.58
N LEU A 40 1.65 -6.77 12.42
CA LEU A 40 1.39 -7.79 13.44
C LEU A 40 2.62 -8.65 13.70
N ASP A 41 3.37 -9.01 12.65
CA ASP A 41 4.57 -9.83 12.80
C ASP A 41 5.67 -9.15 13.60
N LYS A 42 5.72 -7.82 13.62
CA LYS A 42 6.65 -7.07 14.47
C LYS A 42 6.48 -7.28 15.97
N PHE A 43 5.35 -7.82 16.39
CA PHE A 43 5.12 -8.22 17.78
C PHE A 43 5.57 -9.66 18.08
N THR A 44 5.76 -10.47 17.06
CA THR A 44 6.03 -11.91 17.18
C THR A 44 7.36 -12.36 16.59
N ASN A 45 7.93 -11.60 15.64
CA ASN A 45 9.15 -11.94 14.89
C ASN A 45 9.11 -13.37 14.30
N LEU A 46 7.94 -13.78 13.78
CA LEU A 46 7.78 -15.12 13.18
C LEU A 46 8.39 -15.21 11.78
N LEU A 47 8.29 -14.13 10.99
CA LEU A 47 8.82 -14.11 9.62
C LEU A 47 10.31 -13.79 9.59
N VAL A 48 10.70 -12.75 10.30
CA VAL A 48 12.09 -12.27 10.38
C VAL A 48 12.35 -11.58 11.71
N ASP A 49 13.62 -11.41 12.07
CA ASP A 49 14.03 -10.51 13.14
C ASP A 49 13.99 -9.05 12.61
N TRP A 50 12.90 -8.34 12.96
CA TRP A 50 12.68 -6.98 12.45
C TRP A 50 13.69 -5.96 12.96
N SER A 51 14.30 -6.20 14.13
CA SER A 51 15.33 -5.30 14.67
C SER A 51 16.56 -5.21 13.77
N ALA A 52 16.85 -6.27 13.02
CA ALA A 52 17.95 -6.28 12.04
C ALA A 52 17.74 -5.32 10.86
N TYR A 53 16.51 -4.90 10.60
CA TYR A 53 16.18 -3.95 9.52
C TYR A 53 16.26 -2.49 9.95
N LEU A 54 16.62 -2.22 11.20
CA LEU A 54 16.82 -0.88 11.72
C LEU A 54 18.29 -0.46 11.55
N ALA A 55 18.51 0.67 10.87
CA ALA A 55 19.85 1.19 10.67
C ALA A 55 20.51 1.54 12.03
N PRO A 56 21.78 1.18 12.26
CA PRO A 56 22.46 1.42 13.54
C PRO A 56 22.55 2.89 13.94
N TRP A 57 22.58 3.80 12.96
CA TRP A 57 22.61 5.24 13.25
C TRP A 57 21.24 5.74 13.76
N LEU A 58 20.16 5.11 13.30
CA LEU A 58 18.80 5.43 13.75
C LEU A 58 18.54 4.82 15.14
N ASP A 59 18.93 3.56 15.33
CA ASP A 59 18.83 2.87 16.63
C ASP A 59 19.48 3.67 17.77
N ARG A 60 20.63 4.27 17.50
CA ARG A 60 21.34 5.13 18.48
C ARG A 60 20.63 6.45 18.81
N ARG A 61 19.66 6.88 18.04
CA ARG A 61 18.95 8.14 18.20
C ARG A 61 17.57 8.01 18.81
N ILE A 62 17.00 6.81 18.73
CA ILE A 62 15.69 6.53 19.31
C ILE A 62 15.83 6.11 20.77
N PRO A 63 14.90 6.50 21.64
CA PRO A 63 14.86 5.99 23.01
C PRO A 63 14.33 4.55 23.03
N GLY A 64 14.81 3.72 23.97
CA GLY A 64 14.38 2.34 24.11
C GLY A 64 15.20 1.36 23.27
N SER A 65 14.67 0.16 23.09
CA SER A 65 15.28 -0.89 22.29
C SER A 65 14.82 -0.87 20.84
N ALA A 66 15.59 -1.49 19.93
CA ALA A 66 15.19 -1.68 18.54
C ALA A 66 13.86 -2.46 18.42
N ASP A 67 13.65 -3.46 19.27
CA ASP A 67 12.39 -4.24 19.28
C ASP A 67 11.19 -3.38 19.69
N GLU A 68 11.33 -2.56 20.73
CA GLU A 68 10.26 -1.62 21.14
C GLU A 68 9.92 -0.62 20.02
N PHE A 69 10.94 -0.11 19.34
CA PHE A 69 10.73 0.77 18.19
C PHE A 69 10.02 0.04 17.05
N MET A 70 10.39 -1.21 16.76
CA MET A 70 9.72 -2.00 15.73
C MET A 70 8.26 -2.32 16.08
N MET A 71 7.90 -2.45 17.35
CA MET A 71 6.49 -2.56 17.76
C MET A 71 5.70 -1.29 17.44
N VAL A 72 6.30 -0.11 17.68
CA VAL A 72 5.70 1.18 17.30
C VAL A 72 5.53 1.29 15.78
N VAL A 73 6.54 0.89 15.02
CA VAL A 73 6.49 0.78 13.55
C VAL A 73 5.36 -0.16 13.13
N GLY A 74 5.22 -1.31 13.81
CA GLY A 74 4.14 -2.27 13.57
C GLY A 74 2.75 -1.67 13.74
N VAL A 75 2.53 -0.88 14.78
CA VAL A 75 1.27 -0.14 14.99
C VAL A 75 1.01 0.84 13.85
N ALA A 76 2.03 1.59 13.42
CA ALA A 76 1.94 2.53 12.31
C ALA A 76 1.60 1.81 10.98
N GLU A 77 2.17 0.65 10.73
CA GLU A 77 1.88 -0.16 9.54
C GLU A 77 0.44 -0.70 9.55
N ILE A 78 -0.04 -1.18 10.69
CA ILE A 78 -1.44 -1.60 10.82
C ILE A 78 -2.37 -0.42 10.53
N ALA A 79 -2.10 0.75 11.09
CA ALA A 79 -2.88 1.96 10.84
C ALA A 79 -2.85 2.37 9.35
N ALA A 80 -1.70 2.28 8.70
CA ALA A 80 -1.56 2.55 7.26
C ALA A 80 -2.37 1.56 6.41
N GLY A 81 -2.33 0.27 6.73
CA GLY A 81 -3.14 -0.74 6.05
C GLY A 81 -4.65 -0.52 6.22
N LEU A 82 -5.09 -0.16 7.40
CA LEU A 82 -6.49 0.21 7.66
C LEU A 82 -6.89 1.48 6.90
N LEU A 83 -6.00 2.46 6.80
CA LEU A 83 -6.24 3.67 6.01
C LEU A 83 -6.41 3.35 4.52
N VAL A 84 -5.62 2.43 3.97
CA VAL A 84 -5.81 1.93 2.59
C VAL A 84 -7.18 1.27 2.42
N ALA A 85 -7.63 0.49 3.42
CA ALA A 85 -8.93 -0.16 3.37
C ALA A 85 -10.08 0.86 3.35
N ILE A 86 -9.97 1.96 4.10
CA ILE A 86 -11.04 2.96 4.25
C ILE A 86 -10.97 4.02 3.15
N LYS A 87 -9.78 4.57 2.89
CA LYS A 87 -9.55 5.63 1.91
C LYS A 87 -8.28 5.37 1.09
N PRO A 88 -8.37 4.53 0.04
CA PRO A 88 -7.22 4.04 -0.70
C PRO A 88 -6.43 5.14 -1.43
N SER A 89 -7.06 6.25 -1.82
CA SER A 89 -6.36 7.39 -2.43
C SER A 89 -5.35 8.05 -1.48
N ILE A 90 -5.73 8.27 -0.24
CA ILE A 90 -4.85 8.82 0.81
C ILE A 90 -3.94 7.72 1.35
N GLY A 91 -4.48 6.55 1.65
CA GLY A 91 -3.74 5.41 2.16
C GLY A 91 -2.59 5.00 1.26
N GLY A 92 -2.81 4.98 -0.07
CA GLY A 92 -1.75 4.71 -1.04
C GLY A 92 -0.60 5.72 -0.99
N LEU A 93 -0.89 7.00 -0.82
CA LEU A 93 0.14 8.05 -0.65
C LEU A 93 0.90 7.89 0.68
N VAL A 94 0.19 7.59 1.77
CA VAL A 94 0.82 7.35 3.08
C VAL A 94 1.74 6.14 3.01
N VAL A 95 1.31 5.04 2.41
CA VAL A 95 2.15 3.85 2.22
C VAL A 95 3.35 4.15 1.33
N ALA A 96 3.19 4.92 0.26
CA ALA A 96 4.31 5.32 -0.61
C ALA A 96 5.35 6.14 0.17
N GLY A 97 4.92 7.13 0.96
CA GLY A 97 5.80 7.92 1.82
C GLY A 97 6.51 7.06 2.88
N TRP A 98 5.79 6.12 3.48
CA TRP A 98 6.35 5.16 4.43
C TRP A 98 7.41 4.26 3.80
N LEU A 99 7.15 3.72 2.61
CA LEU A 99 8.12 2.92 1.84
C LEU A 99 9.36 3.74 1.48
N ALA A 100 9.20 5.02 1.13
CA ALA A 100 10.34 5.90 0.89
C ALA A 100 11.24 6.03 2.13
N GLY A 101 10.65 6.12 3.32
CA GLY A 101 11.37 6.11 4.59
C GLY A 101 12.10 4.79 4.85
N ILE A 102 11.44 3.66 4.61
CA ILE A 102 12.04 2.32 4.72
C ILE A 102 13.21 2.16 3.75
N ILE A 103 13.03 2.52 2.49
CA ILE A 103 14.09 2.47 1.47
C ILE A 103 15.30 3.29 1.91
N THR A 104 15.09 4.51 2.39
CA THR A 104 16.16 5.38 2.89
C THR A 104 16.93 4.71 4.04
N ASN A 105 16.23 4.11 5.00
CA ASN A 105 16.83 3.37 6.09
C ASN A 105 17.65 2.17 5.56
N LEU A 106 17.07 1.33 4.70
CA LEU A 106 17.73 0.13 4.17
C LEU A 106 18.96 0.43 3.31
N LEU A 107 18.96 1.53 2.56
CA LEU A 107 20.12 1.96 1.78
C LEU A 107 21.34 2.31 2.64
N THR A 108 21.13 2.59 3.92
CA THR A 108 22.21 2.86 4.87
C THR A 108 22.75 1.60 5.57
N ILE A 109 22.16 0.43 5.29
CA ILE A 109 22.54 -0.85 5.88
C ILE A 109 23.19 -1.72 4.77
N PRO A 110 24.49 -2.04 4.84
CA PRO A 110 25.09 -2.96 3.88
C PRO A 110 24.41 -4.32 3.88
N GLY A 111 24.14 -4.87 2.70
CA GLY A 111 23.51 -6.19 2.54
C GLY A 111 21.98 -6.18 2.42
N TYR A 112 21.33 -5.02 2.50
CA TYR A 112 19.86 -4.89 2.39
C TYR A 112 19.41 -4.17 1.10
N TYR A 113 20.30 -4.00 0.14
CA TYR A 113 20.01 -3.27 -1.11
C TYR A 113 18.99 -3.99 -2.01
N ASP A 114 18.97 -5.32 -1.97
CA ASP A 114 17.98 -6.11 -2.70
C ASP A 114 16.55 -5.87 -2.17
N ILE A 115 16.40 -5.76 -0.85
CA ILE A 115 15.11 -5.45 -0.22
C ILE A 115 14.71 -4.02 -0.54
N ALA A 116 15.65 -3.06 -0.46
CA ALA A 116 15.39 -1.68 -0.84
C ALA A 116 14.90 -1.57 -2.30
N LEU A 117 15.49 -2.34 -3.22
CA LEU A 117 15.06 -2.36 -4.62
C LEU A 117 13.65 -2.93 -4.80
N ARG A 118 13.29 -3.98 -4.05
CA ARG A 118 11.91 -4.52 -4.04
C ARG A 118 10.91 -3.47 -3.53
N ASP A 119 11.29 -2.74 -2.49
CA ASP A 119 10.45 -1.69 -1.90
C ASP A 119 10.22 -0.51 -2.85
N VAL A 120 11.18 -0.21 -3.75
CA VAL A 120 10.96 0.76 -4.84
C VAL A 120 9.81 0.30 -5.75
N GLY A 121 9.75 -0.98 -6.10
CA GLY A 121 8.63 -1.55 -6.86
C GLY A 121 7.30 -1.42 -6.12
N LEU A 122 7.29 -1.69 -4.82
CA LEU A 122 6.11 -1.52 -3.97
C LEU A 122 5.69 -0.04 -3.85
N LEU A 123 6.65 0.87 -3.76
CA LEU A 123 6.38 2.32 -3.74
C LEU A 123 5.68 2.77 -5.02
N LEU A 124 6.16 2.33 -6.19
CA LEU A 124 5.52 2.62 -7.47
C LEU A 124 4.11 2.04 -7.54
N ALA A 125 3.90 0.83 -7.02
CA ALA A 125 2.59 0.21 -6.94
C ALA A 125 1.64 0.95 -5.98
N ALA A 126 2.14 1.45 -4.85
CA ALA A 126 1.36 2.26 -3.90
C ALA A 126 0.93 3.61 -4.51
N LEU A 127 1.83 4.27 -5.25
CA LEU A 127 1.49 5.48 -6.02
C LEU A 127 0.45 5.19 -7.11
N SER A 128 0.55 4.04 -7.77
CA SER A 128 -0.43 3.59 -8.77
C SER A 128 -1.80 3.36 -8.14
N LEU A 129 -1.85 2.74 -6.96
CA LEU A 129 -3.10 2.61 -6.19
C LEU A 129 -3.70 3.97 -5.86
N ALA A 130 -2.92 4.89 -5.31
CA ALA A 130 -3.39 6.22 -4.95
C ALA A 130 -3.98 6.96 -6.16
N ARG A 131 -3.32 6.87 -7.30
CA ARG A 131 -3.75 7.48 -8.55
C ARG A 131 -5.05 6.88 -9.07
N LEU A 132 -5.13 5.55 -9.06
CA LEU A 132 -6.29 4.80 -9.52
C LEU A 132 -7.50 5.02 -8.59
N ALA A 133 -7.28 4.99 -7.28
CA ALA A 133 -8.30 5.25 -6.28
C ALA A 133 -8.89 6.67 -6.43
N SER A 134 -8.05 7.68 -6.63
CA SER A 134 -8.51 9.06 -6.87
C SER A 134 -9.37 9.19 -8.12
N HIS A 135 -9.15 8.34 -9.11
CA HIS A 135 -9.98 8.30 -10.31
C HIS A 135 -11.34 7.65 -10.02
N VAL A 136 -11.32 6.51 -9.36
CA VAL A 136 -12.54 5.76 -9.00
C VAL A 136 -13.44 6.57 -8.04
N GLU A 137 -12.86 7.19 -7.02
CA GLU A 137 -13.60 8.01 -6.04
C GLU A 137 -14.32 9.18 -6.72
N ARG A 138 -13.67 9.88 -7.64
CA ARG A 138 -14.29 10.98 -8.40
C ARG A 138 -15.45 10.55 -9.29
N TRP A 139 -15.42 9.33 -9.81
CA TRP A 139 -16.54 8.81 -10.60
C TRP A 139 -17.77 8.52 -9.75
N GLN A 140 -17.56 8.11 -8.50
CA GLN A 140 -18.66 7.83 -7.55
C GLN A 140 -19.28 9.11 -6.99
N GLU A 141 -18.52 10.19 -6.88
CA GLU A 141 -19.03 11.50 -6.40
C GLU A 141 -19.74 12.30 -7.50
N GLY A 142 -19.58 11.93 -8.76
CA GLY A 142 -20.18 12.60 -9.94
C GLY A 142 -21.50 11.98 -10.43
N GLU A 143 -22.00 10.90 -9.80
CA GLU A 143 -23.31 10.29 -10.05
C GLU A 143 -24.32 10.76 -9.01
#